data_fb442661128a42352886201a73e9a4b9
#
_entry.id   fb442661128a42352886201a73e9a4b9
#
_cell.length_a   1.000
_cell.length_b   1.000
_cell.length_c   1.000
_cell.angle_alpha   90.00
_cell.angle_beta   90.00
_cell.angle_gamma   90.00
#
_symmetry.space_group_name_H-M   'P 1'
#
loop_
_entity.id
_entity.type
_entity.pdbx_description
1 polymer ?
#
loop_
_entity_poly.entity_id
_entity_poly.type
_entity_poly.pdbx_seq_one_letter_code
_entity_poly.pdbx_strand_id
1 'polypeptide(L)'
;MTKQTEVYLDIETSSLDADSGMVVAIGYTEGSGPPEIFFVNSFNDEKNVIRKLFEHIKDRSIVTFNGSRFDIPFLIARGLKYDLYFPNMEMIDLYCWAKKFLRLQSRRFHEICLFYGIPHEEISGKEVNELFIKAMSGVHDAKQRIVDHLSQDIKALQAFYKKIKPLIATYPSPDCLIDDRLKRSK
;
A
#
# COMPACT_ATOMS: atom_id res chain seq x y z
N MET A 1 12.23 -9.36 23.59
CA MET A 1 11.20 -9.10 22.57
C MET A 1 11.82 -9.41 21.21
N THR A 2 11.40 -10.46 20.54
CA THR A 2 11.81 -10.77 19.17
C THR A 2 11.32 -9.63 18.30
N LYS A 3 12.24 -8.96 17.61
CA LYS A 3 11.93 -7.87 16.68
C LYS A 3 11.08 -8.45 15.55
N GLN A 4 9.79 -8.14 15.54
CA GLN A 4 8.91 -8.57 14.45
C GLN A 4 9.47 -8.03 13.13
N THR A 5 9.50 -8.89 12.11
CA THR A 5 9.89 -8.49 10.75
C THR A 5 8.79 -7.63 10.17
N GLU A 6 9.14 -6.45 9.67
CA GLU A 6 8.18 -5.53 9.04
C GLU A 6 7.64 -6.15 7.75
N VAL A 7 6.36 -5.95 7.49
CA VAL A 7 5.70 -6.27 6.22
C VAL A 7 5.46 -4.98 5.46
N TYR A 8 5.94 -4.88 4.24
CA TYR A 8 5.67 -3.78 3.33
C TYR A 8 4.41 -4.11 2.54
N LEU A 9 3.50 -3.17 2.43
CA LEU A 9 2.19 -3.36 1.83
C LEU A 9 1.83 -2.18 0.93
N ASP A 10 1.30 -2.49 -0.24
CA ASP A 10 0.68 -1.55 -1.17
C ASP A 10 -0.43 -2.25 -1.95
N ILE A 11 -1.45 -1.51 -2.42
CA ILE A 11 -2.57 -2.08 -3.18
C ILE A 11 -2.88 -1.29 -4.45
N GLU A 12 -3.32 -2.02 -5.48
CA GLU A 12 -3.94 -1.45 -6.66
C GLU A 12 -5.45 -1.66 -6.64
N THR A 13 -6.21 -0.64 -7.02
CA THR A 13 -7.67 -0.66 -6.99
C THR A 13 -8.26 -0.17 -8.30
N SER A 14 -9.47 -0.60 -8.63
CA SER A 14 -10.18 -0.16 -9.84
C SER A 14 -10.87 1.20 -9.71
N SER A 15 -10.95 1.76 -8.49
CA SER A 15 -11.50 3.08 -8.18
C SER A 15 -10.87 3.60 -6.89
N LEU A 16 -10.97 4.92 -6.64
CA LEU A 16 -10.55 5.51 -5.37
C LEU A 16 -11.50 5.17 -4.22
N ASP A 17 -12.76 4.88 -4.51
CA ASP A 17 -13.79 4.60 -3.52
C ASP A 17 -14.15 3.10 -3.52
N ALA A 18 -14.20 2.50 -2.33
CA ALA A 18 -14.38 1.06 -2.16
C ALA A 18 -15.80 0.58 -2.49
N ASP A 19 -16.81 1.45 -2.51
CA ASP A 19 -18.18 1.13 -2.88
C ASP A 19 -18.38 1.04 -4.40
N SER A 20 -17.60 1.80 -5.17
CA SER A 20 -17.58 1.81 -6.63
C SER A 20 -16.46 0.99 -7.27
N GLY A 21 -15.47 0.57 -6.47
CA GLY A 21 -14.30 -0.17 -6.92
C GLY A 21 -14.11 -1.52 -6.23
N MET A 22 -13.01 -2.16 -6.59
CA MET A 22 -12.53 -3.41 -5.99
C MET A 22 -11.01 -3.41 -5.91
N VAL A 23 -10.45 -4.28 -5.09
CA VAL A 23 -9.03 -4.59 -5.11
C VAL A 23 -8.68 -5.26 -6.43
N VAL A 24 -7.64 -4.75 -7.10
CA VAL A 24 -7.09 -5.30 -8.35
C VAL A 24 -5.91 -6.22 -8.06
N ALA A 25 -4.99 -5.73 -7.24
CA ALA A 25 -3.83 -6.47 -6.79
C ALA A 25 -3.39 -6.00 -5.41
N ILE A 26 -2.72 -6.89 -4.68
CA ILE A 26 -2.07 -6.60 -3.41
C ILE A 26 -0.62 -6.98 -3.52
N GLY A 27 0.27 -6.04 -3.27
CA GLY A 27 1.71 -6.26 -3.16
C GLY A 27 2.14 -6.28 -1.71
N TYR A 28 2.94 -7.27 -1.33
CA TYR A 28 3.55 -7.28 -0.01
C TYR A 28 4.91 -7.99 -0.02
N THR A 29 5.70 -7.77 1.00
CA THR A 29 6.91 -8.53 1.27
C THR A 29 7.31 -8.43 2.73
N GLU A 30 8.01 -9.44 3.25
CA GLU A 30 8.57 -9.45 4.60
C GLU A 30 10.06 -9.06 4.60
N GLY A 31 10.43 -8.10 5.43
CA GLY A 31 11.81 -7.68 5.62
C GLY A 31 12.51 -7.28 4.32
N SER A 32 13.52 -8.02 3.92
CA SER A 32 14.28 -7.81 2.68
C SER A 32 13.94 -8.84 1.59
N GLY A 33 12.82 -9.55 1.73
CA GLY A 33 12.37 -10.54 0.75
C GLY A 33 11.96 -9.92 -0.59
N PRO A 34 11.77 -10.74 -1.63
CA PRO A 34 11.20 -10.29 -2.89
C PRO A 34 9.72 -9.94 -2.71
N PRO A 35 9.16 -9.01 -3.50
CA PRO A 35 7.73 -8.77 -3.53
C PRO A 35 6.92 -9.99 -3.96
N GLU A 36 5.82 -10.23 -3.26
CA GLU A 36 4.78 -11.18 -3.63
C GLU A 36 3.53 -10.39 -4.02
N ILE A 37 2.90 -10.78 -5.13
CA ILE A 37 1.72 -10.08 -5.66
C ILE A 37 0.54 -11.03 -5.73
N PHE A 38 -0.53 -10.71 -5.01
CA PHE A 38 -1.83 -11.35 -5.14
C PHE A 38 -2.67 -10.56 -6.16
N PHE A 39 -2.79 -11.08 -7.36
CA PHE A 39 -3.62 -10.49 -8.41
C PHE A 39 -5.01 -11.10 -8.42
N VAL A 40 -6.04 -10.28 -8.55
CA VAL A 40 -7.44 -10.73 -8.68
C VAL A 40 -7.68 -11.21 -10.11
N ASN A 41 -7.79 -12.52 -10.31
CA ASN A 41 -7.92 -13.13 -11.63
C ASN A 41 -9.37 -13.23 -12.12
N SER A 42 -10.35 -13.00 -11.24
CA SER A 42 -11.78 -12.92 -11.58
C SER A 42 -12.49 -12.07 -10.53
N PHE A 43 -13.67 -11.53 -10.87
CA PHE A 43 -14.45 -10.70 -9.93
C PHE A 43 -14.81 -11.45 -8.63
N ASN A 44 -14.83 -12.78 -8.65
CA ASN A 44 -15.12 -13.60 -7.47
C ASN A 44 -13.89 -13.90 -6.62
N ASP A 45 -12.68 -13.57 -7.09
CA ASP A 45 -11.41 -13.89 -6.43
C ASP A 45 -11.01 -12.87 -5.38
N GLU A 46 -11.58 -11.66 -5.40
CA GLU A 46 -11.22 -10.57 -4.49
C GLU A 46 -11.31 -11.00 -3.01
N LYS A 47 -12.38 -11.70 -2.64
CA LYS A 47 -12.55 -12.20 -1.26
C LYS A 47 -11.37 -13.07 -0.81
N ASN A 48 -10.89 -13.94 -1.69
CA ASN A 48 -9.77 -14.85 -1.38
C ASN A 48 -8.45 -14.10 -1.25
N VAL A 49 -8.22 -13.12 -2.12
CA VAL A 49 -7.02 -12.26 -2.10
C VAL A 49 -6.96 -11.45 -0.80
N ILE A 50 -8.06 -10.82 -0.40
CA ILE A 50 -8.16 -10.06 0.85
C ILE A 50 -7.96 -10.98 2.07
N ARG A 51 -8.60 -12.17 2.08
CA ARG A 51 -8.44 -13.13 3.19
C ARG A 51 -6.99 -13.55 3.37
N LYS A 52 -6.30 -13.91 2.30
CA LYS A 52 -4.88 -14.28 2.33
C LYS A 52 -4.02 -13.16 2.92
N LEU A 53 -4.26 -11.91 2.48
CA LEU A 53 -3.56 -10.78 3.06
C LEU A 53 -3.82 -10.66 4.57
N PHE A 54 -5.09 -10.70 5.01
CA PHE A 54 -5.46 -10.54 6.42
C PHE A 54 -4.83 -11.60 7.33
N GLU A 55 -4.75 -12.84 6.85
CA GLU A 55 -4.04 -13.92 7.54
C GLU A 55 -2.53 -13.63 7.66
N HIS A 56 -1.95 -13.03 6.61
CA HIS A 56 -0.52 -12.75 6.53
C HIS A 56 -0.08 -11.57 7.40
N ILE A 57 -0.90 -10.50 7.48
CA ILE A 57 -0.55 -9.27 8.20
C ILE A 57 -0.96 -9.27 9.67
N LYS A 58 -1.67 -10.32 10.12
CA LYS A 58 -2.16 -10.42 11.50
C LYS A 58 -1.01 -10.33 12.50
N ASP A 59 -1.17 -9.44 13.49
CA ASP A 59 -0.22 -9.17 14.57
C ASP A 59 1.19 -8.77 14.06
N ARG A 60 1.28 -8.17 12.85
CA ARG A 60 2.52 -7.72 12.22
C ARG A 60 2.67 -6.19 12.29
N SER A 61 3.88 -5.72 12.05
CA SER A 61 4.17 -4.30 11.83
C SER A 61 4.18 -4.03 10.32
N ILE A 62 3.23 -3.20 9.86
CA ILE A 62 3.00 -2.94 8.44
C ILE A 62 3.60 -1.58 8.07
N VAL A 63 4.38 -1.55 7.00
CA VAL A 63 4.96 -0.34 6.42
C VAL A 63 4.23 -0.03 5.13
N THR A 64 3.66 1.18 5.03
CA THR A 64 2.91 1.65 3.86
C THR A 64 3.35 3.06 3.46
N PHE A 65 2.89 3.53 2.30
CA PHE A 65 2.97 4.95 1.93
C PHE A 65 1.57 5.52 1.72
N ASN A 66 1.10 6.36 2.64
CA ASN A 66 -0.26 6.91 2.68
C ASN A 66 -1.36 5.84 2.93
N GLY A 67 -0.97 4.64 3.36
CA GLY A 67 -1.88 3.52 3.56
C GLY A 67 -2.91 3.75 4.67
N SER A 68 -2.58 4.58 5.66
CA SER A 68 -3.53 5.01 6.71
C SER A 68 -4.76 5.72 6.14
N ARG A 69 -4.64 6.33 4.96
CA ARG A 69 -5.70 7.12 4.32
C ARG A 69 -6.35 6.42 3.14
N PHE A 70 -5.65 5.48 2.53
CA PHE A 70 -6.12 4.80 1.33
C PHE A 70 -6.19 3.28 1.49
N ASP A 71 -5.07 2.60 1.52
CA ASP A 71 -4.99 1.12 1.49
C ASP A 71 -5.81 0.48 2.61
N ILE A 72 -5.57 0.91 3.85
CA ILE A 72 -6.22 0.30 5.01
C ILE A 72 -7.73 0.56 5.06
N PRO A 73 -8.23 1.80 4.90
CA PRO A 73 -9.67 2.05 4.81
C PRO A 73 -10.34 1.32 3.65
N PHE A 74 -9.67 1.22 2.49
CA PHE A 74 -10.19 0.49 1.34
C PHE A 74 -10.30 -1.02 1.65
N LEU A 75 -9.24 -1.63 2.19
CA LEU A 75 -9.21 -3.03 2.59
C LEU A 75 -10.24 -3.35 3.68
N ILE A 76 -10.42 -2.45 4.66
CA ILE A 76 -11.47 -2.59 5.70
C ILE A 76 -12.85 -2.62 5.06
N ALA A 77 -13.17 -1.65 4.19
CA ALA A 77 -14.47 -1.57 3.55
C ALA A 77 -14.76 -2.79 2.67
N ARG A 78 -13.76 -3.23 1.86
CA ARG A 78 -13.90 -4.43 1.02
C ARG A 78 -13.94 -5.71 1.83
N GLY A 79 -13.15 -5.80 2.90
CA GLY A 79 -13.18 -6.93 3.84
C GLY A 79 -14.56 -7.11 4.46
N LEU A 80 -15.13 -6.04 5.03
CA LEU A 80 -16.47 -6.07 5.65
C LEU A 80 -17.56 -6.49 4.66
N LYS A 81 -17.46 -6.14 3.39
CA LYS A 81 -18.39 -6.62 2.34
C LYS A 81 -18.41 -8.16 2.24
N TYR A 82 -17.34 -8.82 2.65
CA TYR A 82 -17.17 -10.28 2.57
C TYR A 82 -17.18 -10.97 3.94
N ASP A 83 -17.60 -10.27 5.01
CA ASP A 83 -17.58 -10.74 6.40
C ASP A 83 -16.15 -11.10 6.86
N LEU A 84 -15.14 -10.40 6.33
CA LEU A 84 -13.75 -10.49 6.74
C LEU A 84 -13.40 -9.29 7.61
N TYR A 85 -12.94 -9.55 8.84
CA TYR A 85 -12.55 -8.50 9.76
C TYR A 85 -11.06 -8.20 9.59
N PHE A 86 -10.76 -6.90 9.47
CA PHE A 86 -9.37 -6.44 9.37
C PHE A 86 -8.61 -6.83 10.65
N PRO A 87 -7.42 -7.45 10.54
CA PRO A 87 -6.70 -7.95 11.70
C PRO A 87 -6.07 -6.83 12.53
N ASN A 88 -5.73 -7.15 13.78
CA ASN A 88 -4.89 -6.28 14.58
C ASN A 88 -3.47 -6.22 13.98
N MET A 89 -2.90 -5.02 13.90
CA MET A 89 -1.55 -4.80 13.36
C MET A 89 -1.01 -3.45 13.86
N GLU A 90 0.29 -3.28 13.80
CA GLU A 90 0.94 -1.98 13.95
C GLU A 90 1.20 -1.36 12.58
N MET A 91 1.14 -0.04 12.46
CA MET A 91 1.34 0.63 11.18
C MET A 91 2.41 1.71 11.25
N ILE A 92 3.28 1.71 10.25
CA ILE A 92 4.27 2.75 9.97
C ILE A 92 3.93 3.36 8.62
N ASP A 93 3.31 4.54 8.61
CA ASP A 93 2.96 5.24 7.38
C ASP A 93 4.07 6.23 6.99
N LEU A 94 4.79 5.92 5.91
CA LEU A 94 5.94 6.71 5.47
C LEU A 94 5.55 8.08 4.90
N TYR A 95 4.33 8.23 4.34
CA TYR A 95 3.84 9.54 3.94
C TYR A 95 3.67 10.46 5.15
N CYS A 96 3.12 9.95 6.23
CA CYS A 96 2.91 10.70 7.45
C CYS A 96 4.23 11.11 8.08
N TRP A 97 5.20 10.21 8.10
CA TRP A 97 6.54 10.49 8.54
C TRP A 97 7.20 11.57 7.67
N ALA A 98 7.16 11.40 6.34
CA ALA A 98 7.73 12.36 5.39
C ALA A 98 7.06 13.74 5.51
N LYS A 99 5.73 13.78 5.64
CA LYS A 99 4.97 15.04 5.80
C LYS A 99 5.39 15.82 7.05
N LYS A 100 5.71 15.12 8.14
CA LYS A 100 6.10 15.74 9.42
C LYS A 100 7.55 16.17 9.46
N PHE A 101 8.46 15.35 8.94
CA PHE A 101 9.90 15.51 9.17
C PHE A 101 10.69 15.94 7.94
N LEU A 102 10.15 15.77 6.72
CA LEU A 102 10.84 16.21 5.51
C LEU A 102 10.27 17.54 4.99
N ARG A 103 11.19 18.48 4.71
CA ARG A 103 10.84 19.75 4.07
C ARG A 103 11.07 19.66 2.56
N LEU A 104 10.13 19.01 1.85
CA LEU A 104 10.14 18.85 0.40
C LEU A 104 9.02 19.66 -0.25
N GLN A 105 9.21 20.07 -1.52
CA GLN A 105 8.17 20.75 -2.31
C GLN A 105 6.99 19.83 -2.57
N SER A 106 7.25 18.59 -2.93
CA SER A 106 6.27 17.54 -3.15
C SER A 106 6.48 16.39 -2.16
N ARG A 107 5.38 15.74 -1.78
CA ARG A 107 5.36 14.55 -0.94
C ARG A 107 4.69 13.38 -1.63
N ARG A 108 4.58 13.44 -2.98
CA ARG A 108 4.18 12.28 -3.79
C ARG A 108 5.29 11.24 -3.72
N PHE A 109 4.93 9.96 -3.70
CA PHE A 109 5.91 8.89 -3.52
C PHE A 109 6.99 8.91 -4.59
N HIS A 110 6.57 9.07 -5.84
CA HIS A 110 7.48 9.20 -6.98
C HIS A 110 8.52 10.31 -6.79
N GLU A 111 8.09 11.51 -6.37
CA GLU A 111 8.98 12.65 -6.16
C GLU A 111 9.97 12.42 -5.00
N ILE A 112 9.53 11.76 -3.94
CA ILE A 112 10.40 11.33 -2.84
C ILE A 112 11.42 10.32 -3.34
N CYS A 113 11.00 9.33 -4.13
CA CYS A 113 11.88 8.34 -4.72
C CYS A 113 12.94 8.99 -5.62
N LEU A 114 12.54 9.92 -6.50
CA LEU A 114 13.47 10.67 -7.35
C LEU A 114 14.49 11.45 -6.52
N PHE A 115 14.06 12.16 -5.49
CA PHE A 115 14.94 12.94 -4.63
C PHE A 115 16.00 12.07 -3.93
N TYR A 116 15.65 10.85 -3.55
CA TYR A 116 16.55 9.91 -2.88
C TYR A 116 17.26 8.95 -3.82
N GLY A 117 17.09 9.06 -5.14
CA GLY A 117 17.70 8.16 -6.13
C GLY A 117 17.17 6.72 -6.06
N ILE A 118 15.92 6.57 -5.67
CA ILE A 118 15.24 5.27 -5.63
C ILE A 118 14.51 5.07 -6.98
N PRO A 119 14.79 4.00 -7.73
CA PRO A 119 14.06 3.70 -8.95
C PRO A 119 12.56 3.52 -8.68
N HIS A 120 11.74 4.29 -9.37
CA HIS A 120 10.30 4.25 -9.25
C HIS A 120 9.63 4.84 -10.51
N GLU A 121 8.66 4.12 -11.07
CA GLU A 121 7.82 4.58 -12.18
C GLU A 121 6.39 4.79 -11.66
N GLU A 122 5.79 5.92 -11.97
CA GLU A 122 4.41 6.21 -11.56
C GLU A 122 3.43 5.75 -12.65
N ILE A 123 2.43 4.98 -12.27
CA ILE A 123 1.25 4.66 -13.10
C ILE A 123 0.04 5.34 -12.44
N SER A 124 -0.82 5.95 -13.25
CA SER A 124 -2.02 6.58 -12.72
C SER A 124 -3.10 5.54 -12.39
N GLY A 125 -3.92 5.79 -11.37
CA GLY A 125 -5.05 4.90 -11.03
C GLY A 125 -6.02 4.68 -12.22
N LYS A 126 -6.14 5.66 -13.14
CA LYS A 126 -6.91 5.50 -14.38
C LYS A 126 -6.27 4.45 -15.27
N GLU A 127 -4.95 4.49 -15.43
CA GLU A 127 -4.20 3.51 -16.24
C GLU A 127 -4.29 2.11 -15.62
N VAL A 128 -4.18 2.00 -14.28
CA VAL A 128 -4.38 0.73 -13.57
C VAL A 128 -5.75 0.13 -13.88
N ASN A 129 -6.82 0.93 -13.83
CA ASN A 129 -8.16 0.46 -14.14
C ASN A 129 -8.30 0.01 -15.61
N GLU A 130 -7.74 0.75 -16.57
CA GLU A 130 -7.71 0.36 -17.99
C GLU A 130 -6.94 -0.95 -18.22
N LEU A 131 -5.79 -1.11 -17.56
CA LEU A 131 -4.99 -2.34 -17.60
C LEU A 131 -5.76 -3.51 -16.97
N PHE A 132 -6.45 -3.28 -15.85
CA PHE A 132 -7.24 -4.31 -15.20
C PHE A 132 -8.37 -4.82 -16.11
N ILE A 133 -9.13 -3.93 -16.77
CA ILE A 133 -10.18 -4.31 -17.70
C ILE A 133 -9.61 -5.17 -18.86
N LYS A 134 -8.45 -4.78 -19.39
CA LYS A 134 -7.75 -5.56 -20.44
C LYS A 134 -7.31 -6.92 -19.91
N ALA A 135 -6.74 -6.99 -18.71
CA ALA A 135 -6.32 -8.24 -18.10
C ALA A 135 -7.51 -9.19 -17.88
N MET A 136 -8.67 -8.66 -17.41
CA MET A 136 -9.91 -9.44 -17.26
C MET A 136 -10.48 -9.91 -18.59
N SER A 137 -10.14 -9.26 -19.70
CA SER A 137 -10.48 -9.68 -21.05
C SER A 137 -9.46 -10.66 -21.68
N GLY A 138 -8.47 -11.11 -20.89
CA GLY A 138 -7.48 -12.11 -21.33
C GLY A 138 -6.20 -11.53 -21.92
N VAL A 139 -5.97 -10.21 -21.85
CA VAL A 139 -4.73 -9.59 -22.32
C VAL A 139 -3.63 -9.79 -21.27
N HIS A 140 -2.76 -10.75 -21.49
CA HIS A 140 -1.73 -11.17 -20.52
C HIS A 140 -0.75 -10.05 -20.15
N ASP A 141 -0.29 -9.28 -21.13
CA ASP A 141 0.67 -8.18 -20.92
C ASP A 141 0.10 -7.09 -19.98
N ALA A 142 -1.22 -6.87 -20.01
CA ALA A 142 -1.87 -5.91 -19.14
C ALA A 142 -1.80 -6.32 -17.65
N LYS A 143 -2.00 -7.60 -17.36
CA LYS A 143 -1.79 -8.15 -16.01
C LYS A 143 -0.35 -8.01 -15.59
N GLN A 144 0.60 -8.40 -16.45
CA GLN A 144 2.03 -8.34 -16.13
C GLN A 144 2.46 -6.91 -15.81
N ARG A 145 1.96 -5.91 -16.55
CA ARG A 145 2.25 -4.50 -16.30
C ARG A 145 1.84 -4.04 -14.90
N ILE A 146 0.65 -4.46 -14.41
CA ILE A 146 0.20 -4.15 -13.04
C ILE A 146 1.10 -4.85 -12.01
N VAL A 147 1.44 -6.12 -12.23
CA VAL A 147 2.29 -6.90 -11.33
C VAL A 147 3.69 -6.30 -11.22
N ASP A 148 4.27 -5.88 -12.35
CA ASP A 148 5.61 -5.27 -12.39
C ASP A 148 5.62 -3.92 -11.68
N HIS A 149 4.60 -3.10 -11.91
CA HIS A 149 4.44 -1.80 -11.25
C HIS A 149 4.37 -1.98 -9.72
N LEU A 150 3.43 -2.78 -9.24
CA LEU A 150 3.25 -3.00 -7.80
C LEU A 150 4.49 -3.65 -7.15
N SER A 151 5.19 -4.51 -7.88
CA SER A 151 6.48 -5.06 -7.42
C SER A 151 7.54 -3.97 -7.28
N GLN A 152 7.54 -2.98 -8.16
CA GLN A 152 8.46 -1.84 -8.10
C GLN A 152 8.11 -0.93 -6.91
N ASP A 153 6.82 -0.69 -6.65
CA ASP A 153 6.35 0.12 -5.53
C ASP A 153 6.77 -0.49 -4.19
N ILE A 154 6.61 -1.80 -4.01
CA ILE A 154 7.07 -2.51 -2.82
C ILE A 154 8.59 -2.38 -2.64
N LYS A 155 9.38 -2.53 -3.70
CA LYS A 155 10.85 -2.35 -3.63
C LYS A 155 11.23 -0.91 -3.29
N ALA A 156 10.54 0.06 -3.85
CA ALA A 156 10.75 1.48 -3.55
C ALA A 156 10.39 1.79 -2.09
N LEU A 157 9.28 1.23 -1.59
CA LEU A 157 8.86 1.34 -0.20
C LEU A 157 9.91 0.78 0.77
N GLN A 158 10.44 -0.42 0.49
CA GLN A 158 11.55 -1.02 1.25
C GLN A 158 12.79 -0.11 1.24
N ALA A 159 13.17 0.40 0.06
CA ALA A 159 14.36 1.25 -0.10
C ALA A 159 14.21 2.57 0.68
N PHE A 160 13.04 3.20 0.61
CA PHE A 160 12.78 4.43 1.35
C PHE A 160 12.74 4.18 2.86
N TYR A 161 12.02 3.15 3.32
CA TYR A 161 12.01 2.78 4.74
C TYR A 161 13.40 2.51 5.27
N LYS A 162 14.25 1.78 4.54
CA LYS A 162 15.64 1.50 4.92
C LYS A 162 16.44 2.79 5.16
N LYS A 163 16.21 3.84 4.36
CA LYS A 163 16.87 5.15 4.55
C LYS A 163 16.42 5.85 5.83
N ILE A 164 15.13 5.78 6.19
CA ILE A 164 14.60 6.51 7.33
C ILE A 164 14.56 5.68 8.62
N LYS A 165 14.67 4.37 8.55
CA LYS A 165 14.61 3.45 9.70
C LYS A 165 15.52 3.85 10.87
N PRO A 166 16.78 4.31 10.65
CA PRO A 166 17.63 4.79 11.75
C PRO A 166 17.07 6.01 12.47
N LEU A 167 16.23 6.79 11.82
CA LEU A 167 15.62 8.00 12.38
C LEU A 167 14.30 7.73 13.11
N ILE A 168 13.59 6.64 12.81
CA ILE A 168 12.27 6.34 13.37
C ILE A 168 12.33 6.16 14.89
N ALA A 169 13.42 5.62 15.44
CA ALA A 169 13.60 5.48 16.88
C ALA A 169 13.61 6.83 17.61
N THR A 170 14.18 7.87 16.99
CA THR A 170 14.27 9.23 17.53
C THR A 170 13.06 10.07 17.12
N TYR A 171 12.56 9.84 15.92
CA TYR A 171 11.43 10.55 15.30
C TYR A 171 10.36 9.53 14.92
N PRO A 172 9.55 9.04 15.88
CA PRO A 172 8.56 8.00 15.62
C PRO A 172 7.50 8.47 14.62
N SER A 173 6.96 7.52 13.86
CA SER A 173 5.89 7.81 12.91
C SER A 173 4.70 8.44 13.64
N PRO A 174 4.19 9.58 13.18
CA PRO A 174 3.00 10.18 13.77
C PRO A 174 1.78 9.31 13.48
N ASP A 175 0.83 9.31 14.41
CA ASP A 175 -0.49 8.76 14.14
C ASP A 175 -1.22 9.68 13.14
N CYS A 176 -1.39 9.20 11.92
CA CYS A 176 -2.02 9.94 10.83
C CYS A 176 -3.55 9.97 10.89
N LEU A 177 -4.15 9.10 11.69
CA LEU A 177 -5.62 8.98 11.73
C LEU A 177 -6.30 10.13 12.50
N ILE A 178 -5.53 10.89 13.30
CA ILE A 178 -6.11 11.85 14.24
C ILE A 178 -6.14 13.30 13.73
N ASP A 179 -5.32 13.70 12.73
CA ASP A 179 -4.98 15.14 12.62
C ASP A 179 -5.75 15.99 11.59
N ASP A 180 -6.34 15.44 10.54
CA ASP A 180 -6.91 16.28 9.47
C ASP A 180 -8.44 16.47 9.54
N ARG A 181 -9.20 15.64 10.23
CA ARG A 181 -10.67 15.80 10.36
C ARG A 181 -11.08 16.75 11.48
N LEU A 182 -10.30 16.82 12.54
CA LEU A 182 -10.57 17.73 13.68
C LEU A 182 -10.18 19.18 13.41
N LYS A 183 -9.31 19.44 12.42
CA LYS A 183 -8.92 20.81 12.05
C LYS A 183 -9.87 21.50 11.07
N ARG A 184 -10.82 20.77 10.46
CA ARG A 184 -11.84 21.34 9.55
C ARG A 184 -13.15 21.75 10.24
N SER A 185 -13.26 21.55 11.54
CA SER A 185 -14.45 21.89 12.33
C SER A 185 -14.23 23.10 13.26
N LYS A 186 -13.29 24.01 12.89
CA LYS A 186 -13.17 25.33 13.55
C LYS A 186 -13.17 26.44 12.51
#